data_9a46cac32618a8158df3b6b9bb6f47e2
#
_entry.id   9a46cac32618a8158df3b6b9bb6f47e2
#
_cell.length_a   1.000
_cell.length_b   1.000
_cell.length_c   1.000
_cell.angle_alpha   90.00
_cell.angle_beta   90.00
_cell.angle_gamma   90.00
#
_symmetry.space_group_name_H-M   'P 1'
#
loop_
_entity.id
_entity.type
_entity.pdbx_description
1 polymer ?
#
loop_
_entity_poly.entity_id
_entity_poly.type
_entity_poly.pdbx_seq_one_letter_code
_entity_poly.pdbx_strand_id
1 'polypeptide(L)'
;MNAQTPDDRRRRAEAINAALAALREGRIEQAETLAQALINDAPDDPAAHQLVATLAWQRGDHDETLHWARSCLALQAGHAPALLLAGRAVRATGDLDRALQFFREAAQCAPERADAAFMTCITLLEHGDPEANDALHDLLRRFPNDVEGWHEIGMTLHRAGKFEAALVAFTRAAETIQNPRYEMARAASLQALGRLGEAVDVLRKARSLLPGNTDIALQLARCLHKLGELAAARAELERILASNAASANLWFAYGLICQDSRDPMAAITAYRRTLHLSPELAEAHVNLGICLQQTGDIAAAKASFGRAMRLRSDTFGRIAQALPAAPRGELWLDSERLRRSLAG
;
A
#
# COMPACT_ATOMS: atom_id res chain seq x y z
N MET A 1 -0.09 8.63 -51.10
CA MET A 1 -0.99 8.16 -50.05
C MET A 1 -1.63 6.86 -50.50
N ASN A 2 -1.07 5.71 -50.13
CA ASN A 2 -1.66 4.41 -50.45
C ASN A 2 -2.90 4.24 -49.56
N ALA A 3 -4.08 4.08 -50.19
CA ALA A 3 -5.30 3.78 -49.49
C ALA A 3 -5.15 2.45 -48.76
N GLN A 4 -5.17 2.48 -47.41
CA GLN A 4 -5.09 1.30 -46.58
C GLN A 4 -6.26 0.37 -46.89
N THR A 5 -5.93 -0.90 -47.26
CA THR A 5 -6.95 -1.90 -47.56
C THR A 5 -7.70 -2.32 -46.28
N PRO A 6 -8.95 -2.76 -46.37
CA PRO A 6 -9.68 -3.29 -45.20
C PRO A 6 -8.93 -4.42 -44.49
N ASP A 7 -8.18 -5.23 -45.24
CA ASP A 7 -7.35 -6.34 -44.71
C ASP A 7 -6.15 -5.82 -43.89
N ASP A 8 -5.51 -4.70 -44.28
CA ASP A 8 -4.40 -4.11 -43.53
C ASP A 8 -4.89 -3.56 -42.19
N ARG A 9 -6.06 -2.92 -42.16
CA ARG A 9 -6.66 -2.43 -40.91
C ARG A 9 -7.00 -3.58 -39.96
N ARG A 10 -7.54 -4.69 -40.49
CA ARG A 10 -7.87 -5.86 -39.69
C ARG A 10 -6.62 -6.51 -39.10
N ARG A 11 -5.57 -6.73 -39.89
CA ARG A 11 -4.29 -7.29 -39.42
C ARG A 11 -3.66 -6.44 -38.32
N ARG A 12 -3.71 -5.09 -38.44
CA ARG A 12 -3.21 -4.17 -37.41
C ARG A 12 -4.02 -4.28 -36.13
N ALA A 13 -5.35 -4.28 -36.22
CA ALA A 13 -6.22 -4.44 -35.04
C ALA A 13 -5.96 -5.78 -34.33
N GLU A 14 -5.75 -6.87 -35.08
CA GLU A 14 -5.40 -8.18 -34.55
C GLU A 14 -4.01 -8.14 -33.85
N ALA A 15 -3.02 -7.47 -34.43
CA ALA A 15 -1.69 -7.30 -33.82
C ALA A 15 -1.70 -6.45 -32.56
N ILE A 16 -2.47 -5.35 -32.54
CA ILE A 16 -2.67 -4.51 -31.35
C ILE A 16 -3.33 -5.32 -30.24
N ASN A 17 -4.39 -6.08 -30.57
CA ASN A 17 -5.06 -6.93 -29.59
C ASN A 17 -4.15 -8.04 -29.04
N ALA A 18 -3.31 -8.63 -29.88
CA ALA A 18 -2.33 -9.63 -29.48
C ALA A 18 -1.27 -9.02 -28.52
N ALA A 19 -0.78 -7.82 -28.81
CA ALA A 19 0.15 -7.12 -27.94
C ALA A 19 -0.48 -6.74 -26.58
N LEU A 20 -1.72 -6.26 -26.57
CA LEU A 20 -2.47 -5.98 -25.34
C LEU A 20 -2.77 -7.25 -24.54
N ALA A 21 -3.03 -8.38 -25.20
CA ALA A 21 -3.22 -9.67 -24.54
C ALA A 21 -1.91 -10.14 -23.90
N ALA A 22 -0.79 -10.07 -24.62
CA ALA A 22 0.54 -10.40 -24.11
C ALA A 22 0.88 -9.54 -22.89
N LEU A 23 0.56 -8.24 -22.92
CA LEU A 23 0.76 -7.32 -21.79
C LEU A 23 -0.06 -7.73 -20.57
N ARG A 24 -1.35 -8.06 -20.73
CA ARG A 24 -2.22 -8.54 -19.64
C ARG A 24 -1.74 -9.84 -19.01
N GLU A 25 -1.09 -10.70 -19.78
CA GLU A 25 -0.52 -11.97 -19.32
C GLU A 25 0.90 -11.82 -18.75
N GLY A 26 1.44 -10.60 -18.69
CA GLY A 26 2.78 -10.31 -18.16
C GLY A 26 3.92 -10.67 -19.14
N ARG A 27 3.61 -10.98 -20.41
CA ARG A 27 4.60 -11.29 -21.44
C ARG A 27 5.11 -10.03 -22.11
N ILE A 28 5.87 -9.22 -21.35
CA ILE A 28 6.27 -7.86 -21.71
C ILE A 28 7.13 -7.86 -23.00
N GLU A 29 8.15 -8.71 -23.08
CA GLU A 29 9.05 -8.80 -24.27
C GLU A 29 8.29 -9.11 -25.56
N GLN A 30 7.27 -9.98 -25.48
CA GLN A 30 6.44 -10.30 -26.63
C GLN A 30 5.56 -9.09 -27.03
N ALA A 31 5.00 -8.36 -26.05
CA ALA A 31 4.22 -7.18 -26.32
C ALA A 31 5.07 -6.07 -26.96
N GLU A 32 6.31 -5.89 -26.52
CA GLU A 32 7.27 -4.93 -27.08
C GLU A 32 7.64 -5.29 -28.52
N THR A 33 7.94 -6.57 -28.79
CA THR A 33 8.25 -7.05 -30.15
C THR A 33 7.11 -6.77 -31.12
N LEU A 34 5.87 -7.02 -30.70
CA LEU A 34 4.67 -6.75 -31.51
C LEU A 34 4.45 -5.26 -31.72
N ALA A 35 4.66 -4.45 -30.68
CA ALA A 35 4.52 -2.99 -30.77
C ALA A 35 5.57 -2.36 -31.69
N GLN A 36 6.82 -2.83 -31.62
CA GLN A 36 7.88 -2.38 -32.53
C GLN A 36 7.60 -2.76 -33.99
N ALA A 37 7.07 -3.96 -34.22
CA ALA A 37 6.67 -4.38 -35.56
C ALA A 37 5.52 -3.49 -36.10
N LEU A 38 4.55 -3.12 -35.24
CA LEU A 38 3.45 -2.24 -35.61
C LEU A 38 3.92 -0.83 -35.98
N ILE A 39 4.85 -0.24 -35.20
CA ILE A 39 5.44 1.09 -35.53
C ILE A 39 6.17 1.05 -36.85
N ASN A 40 6.91 -0.02 -37.12
CA ASN A 40 7.66 -0.16 -38.38
C ASN A 40 6.73 -0.34 -39.60
N ASP A 41 5.62 -1.08 -39.44
CA ASP A 41 4.64 -1.30 -40.50
C ASP A 41 3.73 -0.09 -40.74
N ALA A 42 3.37 0.63 -39.65
CA ALA A 42 2.45 1.74 -39.71
C ALA A 42 2.92 2.91 -38.80
N PRO A 43 3.94 3.67 -39.20
CA PRO A 43 4.49 4.76 -38.41
C PRO A 43 3.50 5.93 -38.20
N ASP A 44 2.45 6.01 -38.99
CA ASP A 44 1.40 7.04 -38.89
C ASP A 44 0.12 6.53 -38.21
N ASP A 45 0.16 5.36 -37.53
CA ASP A 45 -1.00 4.81 -36.81
C ASP A 45 -1.00 5.28 -35.34
N PRO A 46 -1.96 6.12 -34.90
CA PRO A 46 -2.03 6.58 -33.52
C PRO A 46 -2.12 5.44 -32.50
N ALA A 47 -2.77 4.32 -32.87
CA ALA A 47 -2.94 3.19 -31.97
C ALA A 47 -1.62 2.45 -31.70
N ALA A 48 -0.72 2.38 -32.67
CA ALA A 48 0.63 1.83 -32.49
C ALA A 48 1.44 2.70 -31.49
N HIS A 49 1.41 4.02 -31.66
CA HIS A 49 2.08 4.97 -30.75
C HIS A 49 1.50 4.89 -29.34
N GLN A 50 0.16 4.82 -29.19
CA GLN A 50 -0.48 4.64 -27.88
C GLN A 50 -0.06 3.33 -27.22
N LEU A 51 0.08 2.24 -27.96
CA LEU A 51 0.51 0.95 -27.44
C LEU A 51 1.94 1.03 -26.87
N VAL A 52 2.87 1.65 -27.61
CA VAL A 52 4.25 1.84 -27.12
C VAL A 52 4.27 2.74 -25.89
N ALA A 53 3.49 3.82 -25.88
CA ALA A 53 3.34 4.67 -24.68
C ALA A 53 2.81 3.87 -23.47
N THR A 54 1.88 2.93 -23.68
CA THR A 54 1.34 2.07 -22.62
C THR A 54 2.43 1.12 -22.10
N LEU A 55 3.25 0.54 -22.97
CA LEU A 55 4.37 -0.33 -22.56
C LEU A 55 5.44 0.44 -21.78
N ALA A 56 5.80 1.64 -22.25
CA ALA A 56 6.72 2.53 -21.53
C ALA A 56 6.21 2.88 -20.14
N TRP A 57 4.90 3.18 -20.01
CA TRP A 57 4.26 3.40 -18.72
C TRP A 57 4.36 2.21 -17.77
N GLN A 58 4.17 0.99 -18.27
CA GLN A 58 4.29 -0.25 -17.48
C GLN A 58 5.72 -0.49 -16.96
N ARG A 59 6.73 -0.06 -17.71
CA ARG A 59 8.14 -0.10 -17.29
C ARG A 59 8.52 1.02 -16.31
N GLY A 60 7.62 2.00 -16.10
CA GLY A 60 7.89 3.18 -15.29
C GLY A 60 8.75 4.24 -16.00
N ASP A 61 8.94 4.12 -17.33
CA ASP A 61 9.65 5.12 -18.12
C ASP A 61 8.71 6.26 -18.50
N HIS A 62 8.69 7.30 -17.66
CA HIS A 62 7.78 8.42 -17.82
C HIS A 62 8.15 9.33 -19.00
N ASP A 63 9.44 9.46 -19.30
CA ASP A 63 9.90 10.28 -20.41
C ASP A 63 9.54 9.64 -21.75
N GLU A 64 9.77 8.35 -21.88
CA GLU A 64 9.39 7.59 -23.07
C GLU A 64 7.86 7.54 -23.24
N THR A 65 7.12 7.36 -22.12
CA THR A 65 5.65 7.41 -22.13
C THR A 65 5.16 8.74 -22.69
N LEU A 66 5.72 9.87 -22.22
CA LEU A 66 5.33 11.20 -22.67
C LEU A 66 5.70 11.42 -24.14
N HIS A 67 6.87 10.92 -24.57
CA HIS A 67 7.31 11.02 -25.96
C HIS A 67 6.31 10.33 -26.91
N TRP A 68 5.99 9.07 -26.66
CA TRP A 68 5.10 8.31 -27.53
C TRP A 68 3.65 8.77 -27.45
N ALA A 69 3.18 9.19 -26.26
CA ALA A 69 1.85 9.79 -26.12
C ALA A 69 1.74 11.08 -26.96
N ARG A 70 2.75 11.94 -26.96
CA ARG A 70 2.77 13.15 -27.79
C ARG A 70 2.83 12.83 -29.29
N SER A 71 3.59 11.81 -29.68
CA SER A 71 3.62 11.33 -31.07
C SER A 71 2.24 10.86 -31.52
N CYS A 72 1.51 10.13 -30.65
CA CYS A 72 0.13 9.76 -30.91
C CYS A 72 -0.78 11.00 -31.07
N LEU A 73 -0.63 12.00 -30.19
CA LEU A 73 -1.43 13.23 -30.22
C LEU A 73 -1.14 14.12 -31.45
N ALA A 74 0.10 14.07 -31.98
CA ALA A 74 0.46 14.73 -33.23
C ALA A 74 -0.27 14.13 -34.44
N LEU A 75 -0.53 12.82 -34.41
CA LEU A 75 -1.28 12.11 -35.45
C LEU A 75 -2.79 12.27 -35.28
N GLN A 76 -3.27 12.26 -34.03
CA GLN A 76 -4.66 12.40 -33.67
C GLN A 76 -4.81 13.26 -32.42
N ALA A 77 -5.02 14.57 -32.62
CA ALA A 77 -5.36 15.48 -31.54
C ALA A 77 -6.64 15.01 -30.83
N GLY A 78 -6.71 15.16 -29.51
CA GLY A 78 -7.88 14.73 -28.76
C GLY A 78 -8.01 13.21 -28.54
N HIS A 79 -6.96 12.43 -28.80
CA HIS A 79 -6.93 11.00 -28.48
C HIS A 79 -6.88 10.78 -26.95
N ALA A 80 -8.05 10.63 -26.33
CA ALA A 80 -8.20 10.62 -24.87
C ALA A 80 -7.27 9.61 -24.14
N PRO A 81 -7.04 8.36 -24.61
CA PRO A 81 -6.08 7.47 -23.97
C PRO A 81 -4.63 8.00 -23.98
N ALA A 82 -4.22 8.67 -25.06
CA ALA A 82 -2.88 9.27 -25.14
C ALA A 82 -2.75 10.49 -24.23
N LEU A 83 -3.78 11.34 -24.16
CA LEU A 83 -3.87 12.44 -23.21
C LEU A 83 -3.75 11.95 -21.75
N LEU A 84 -4.44 10.86 -21.42
CA LEU A 84 -4.35 10.25 -20.10
C LEU A 84 -2.94 9.72 -19.79
N LEU A 85 -2.29 9.07 -20.73
CA LEU A 85 -0.90 8.60 -20.56
C LEU A 85 0.07 9.76 -20.41
N ALA A 86 -0.05 10.81 -21.24
CA ALA A 86 0.75 12.02 -21.11
C ALA A 86 0.55 12.71 -19.76
N GLY A 87 -0.69 12.86 -19.32
CA GLY A 87 -1.03 13.44 -18.03
C GLY A 87 -0.46 12.62 -16.86
N ARG A 88 -0.56 11.29 -16.90
CA ARG A 88 0.01 10.41 -15.87
C ARG A 88 1.54 10.52 -15.82
N ALA A 89 2.20 10.50 -16.97
CA ALA A 89 3.65 10.64 -17.03
C ALA A 89 4.14 11.96 -16.44
N VAL A 90 3.48 13.07 -16.80
CA VAL A 90 3.80 14.41 -16.29
C VAL A 90 3.49 14.53 -14.79
N ARG A 91 2.38 13.95 -14.33
CA ARG A 91 2.06 13.89 -12.88
C ARG A 91 3.13 13.16 -12.08
N ALA A 92 3.63 12.04 -12.60
CA ALA A 92 4.69 11.26 -11.96
C ALA A 92 6.00 12.05 -11.79
N THR A 93 6.27 13.02 -12.65
CA THR A 93 7.43 13.94 -12.51
C THR A 93 7.14 15.15 -11.61
N GLY A 94 5.91 15.29 -11.10
CA GLY A 94 5.52 16.34 -10.15
C GLY A 94 4.96 17.62 -10.79
N ASP A 95 4.86 17.71 -12.11
CA ASP A 95 4.27 18.86 -12.82
C ASP A 95 2.73 18.72 -12.86
N LEU A 96 2.09 19.09 -11.73
CA LEU A 96 0.64 18.90 -11.55
C LEU A 96 -0.18 19.81 -12.45
N ASP A 97 0.29 21.04 -12.70
CA ASP A 97 -0.43 22.01 -13.57
C ASP A 97 -0.55 21.49 -15.00
N ARG A 98 0.54 21.00 -15.53
CA ARG A 98 0.57 20.43 -16.87
C ARG A 98 -0.20 19.12 -16.96
N ALA A 99 -0.14 18.30 -15.91
CA ALA A 99 -0.94 17.07 -15.84
C ALA A 99 -2.44 17.39 -15.86
N LEU A 100 -2.90 18.43 -15.12
CA LEU A 100 -4.28 18.91 -15.13
C LEU A 100 -4.73 19.33 -16.52
N GLN A 101 -3.87 20.00 -17.30
CA GLN A 101 -4.20 20.38 -18.68
C GLN A 101 -4.52 19.14 -19.53
N PHE A 102 -3.67 18.13 -19.51
CA PHE A 102 -3.89 16.88 -20.24
C PHE A 102 -5.15 16.14 -19.78
N PHE A 103 -5.40 16.07 -18.48
CA PHE A 103 -6.59 15.37 -17.95
C PHE A 103 -7.89 16.12 -18.26
N ARG A 104 -7.91 17.45 -18.18
CA ARG A 104 -9.05 18.27 -18.58
C ARG A 104 -9.34 18.13 -20.07
N GLU A 105 -8.32 18.16 -20.92
CA GLU A 105 -8.46 17.92 -22.35
C GLU A 105 -9.01 16.52 -22.64
N ALA A 106 -8.50 15.47 -21.95
CA ALA A 106 -9.01 14.11 -22.07
C ALA A 106 -10.51 14.03 -21.68
N ALA A 107 -10.91 14.71 -20.59
CA ALA A 107 -12.30 14.74 -20.14
C ALA A 107 -13.22 15.52 -21.09
N GLN A 108 -12.70 16.52 -21.80
CA GLN A 108 -13.46 17.24 -22.84
C GLN A 108 -13.63 16.41 -24.11
N CYS A 109 -12.58 15.69 -24.51
CA CYS A 109 -12.63 14.84 -25.71
C CYS A 109 -13.49 13.58 -25.54
N ALA A 110 -13.58 13.05 -24.32
CA ALA A 110 -14.31 11.82 -23.99
C ALA A 110 -15.01 11.98 -22.62
N PRO A 111 -16.10 12.75 -22.55
CA PRO A 111 -16.78 13.05 -21.28
C PRO A 111 -17.42 11.83 -20.62
N GLU A 112 -17.68 10.76 -21.37
CA GLU A 112 -18.19 9.49 -20.85
C GLU A 112 -17.13 8.65 -20.11
N ARG A 113 -15.86 9.00 -20.25
CA ARG A 113 -14.76 8.28 -19.62
C ARG A 113 -14.56 8.75 -18.17
N ALA A 114 -14.78 7.81 -17.25
CA ALA A 114 -14.61 8.05 -15.82
C ALA A 114 -13.15 8.37 -15.47
N ASP A 115 -12.19 7.64 -16.06
CA ASP A 115 -10.77 7.76 -15.75
C ASP A 115 -10.21 9.19 -15.91
N ALA A 116 -10.62 9.93 -16.95
CA ALA A 116 -10.21 11.32 -17.16
C ALA A 116 -10.72 12.24 -16.04
N ALA A 117 -12.01 12.10 -15.67
CA ALA A 117 -12.61 12.88 -14.60
C ALA A 117 -11.98 12.55 -13.22
N PHE A 118 -11.74 11.26 -12.92
CA PHE A 118 -11.06 10.83 -11.70
C PHE A 118 -9.63 11.35 -11.63
N MET A 119 -8.85 11.27 -12.73
CA MET A 119 -7.47 11.77 -12.75
C MET A 119 -7.41 13.28 -12.57
N THR A 120 -8.37 14.03 -13.13
CA THR A 120 -8.50 15.48 -12.89
C THR A 120 -8.73 15.75 -11.40
N CYS A 121 -9.71 15.09 -10.79
CA CYS A 121 -10.02 15.28 -9.37
C CYS A 121 -8.85 14.89 -8.45
N ILE A 122 -8.19 13.75 -8.70
CA ILE A 122 -7.01 13.29 -7.94
C ILE A 122 -5.89 14.33 -8.00
N THR A 123 -5.63 14.88 -9.19
CA THR A 123 -4.56 15.86 -9.37
C THR A 123 -4.89 17.19 -8.70
N LEU A 124 -6.16 17.63 -8.73
CA LEU A 124 -6.63 18.79 -7.96
C LEU A 124 -6.47 18.59 -6.46
N LEU A 125 -6.78 17.38 -5.95
CA LEU A 125 -6.58 17.03 -4.53
C LEU A 125 -5.10 17.05 -4.12
N GLU A 126 -4.22 16.54 -4.96
CA GLU A 126 -2.76 16.56 -4.75
C GLU A 126 -2.20 17.97 -4.77
N HIS A 127 -2.69 18.81 -5.68
CA HIS A 127 -2.33 20.22 -5.79
C HIS A 127 -2.88 21.08 -4.63
N GLY A 128 -3.93 20.59 -3.95
CA GLY A 128 -4.62 21.36 -2.90
C GLY A 128 -5.57 22.42 -3.47
N ASP A 129 -6.00 22.26 -4.71
CA ASP A 129 -6.88 23.18 -5.42
C ASP A 129 -8.31 23.14 -4.85
N PRO A 130 -8.95 24.29 -4.55
CA PRO A 130 -10.32 24.35 -4.08
C PRO A 130 -11.35 23.74 -5.04
N GLU A 131 -11.10 23.73 -6.36
CA GLU A 131 -11.93 23.07 -7.37
C GLU A 131 -12.10 21.56 -7.14
N ALA A 132 -11.23 20.94 -6.34
CA ALA A 132 -11.29 19.51 -6.02
C ALA A 132 -12.64 19.09 -5.41
N ASN A 133 -13.25 19.98 -4.60
CA ASN A 133 -14.57 19.68 -3.99
C ASN A 133 -15.69 19.61 -5.04
N ASP A 134 -15.67 20.54 -6.00
CA ASP A 134 -16.68 20.54 -7.08
C ASP A 134 -16.48 19.34 -8.00
N ALA A 135 -15.21 18.98 -8.28
CA ALA A 135 -14.89 17.77 -9.04
C ALA A 135 -15.36 16.49 -8.32
N LEU A 136 -15.21 16.40 -6.99
CA LEU A 136 -15.75 15.27 -6.20
C LEU A 136 -17.28 15.18 -6.29
N HIS A 137 -17.99 16.31 -6.18
CA HIS A 137 -19.44 16.32 -6.32
C HIS A 137 -19.90 15.92 -7.73
N ASP A 138 -19.17 16.32 -8.77
CA ASP A 138 -19.45 15.91 -10.14
C ASP A 138 -19.25 14.40 -10.33
N LEU A 139 -18.15 13.83 -9.82
CA LEU A 139 -17.87 12.40 -9.85
C LEU A 139 -18.95 11.58 -9.14
N LEU A 140 -19.43 12.03 -7.98
CA LEU A 140 -20.53 11.37 -7.25
C LEU A 140 -21.82 11.29 -8.07
N ARG A 141 -22.10 12.31 -8.91
CA ARG A 141 -23.28 12.32 -9.77
C ARG A 141 -23.11 11.46 -11.01
N ARG A 142 -21.93 11.52 -11.66
CA ARG A 142 -21.70 10.92 -12.98
C ARG A 142 -21.22 9.48 -12.90
N PHE A 143 -20.35 9.16 -11.92
CA PHE A 143 -19.68 7.87 -11.82
C PHE A 143 -19.74 7.27 -10.40
N PRO A 144 -20.94 7.15 -9.79
CA PRO A 144 -21.09 6.70 -8.40
C PRO A 144 -20.58 5.28 -8.16
N ASN A 145 -20.53 4.45 -9.20
CA ASN A 145 -20.16 3.03 -9.14
C ASN A 145 -18.78 2.71 -9.72
N ASP A 146 -17.95 3.72 -10.01
CA ASP A 146 -16.58 3.49 -10.48
C ASP A 146 -15.66 3.15 -9.29
N VAL A 147 -15.51 1.86 -9.05
CA VAL A 147 -14.82 1.31 -7.86
C VAL A 147 -13.36 1.70 -7.78
N GLU A 148 -12.63 1.58 -8.90
CA GLU A 148 -11.20 1.89 -8.93
C GLU A 148 -10.96 3.40 -8.77
N GLY A 149 -11.76 4.24 -9.42
CA GLY A 149 -11.69 5.69 -9.27
C GLY A 149 -11.92 6.13 -7.82
N TRP A 150 -12.94 5.59 -7.14
CA TRP A 150 -13.18 5.89 -5.73
C TRP A 150 -12.07 5.38 -4.83
N HIS A 151 -11.50 4.22 -5.12
CA HIS A 151 -10.34 3.71 -4.36
C HIS A 151 -9.13 4.63 -4.51
N GLU A 152 -8.80 5.08 -5.72
CA GLU A 152 -7.67 6.00 -5.98
C GLU A 152 -7.86 7.37 -5.29
N ILE A 153 -9.07 7.93 -5.34
CA ILE A 153 -9.41 9.15 -4.57
C ILE A 153 -9.20 8.90 -3.07
N GLY A 154 -9.72 7.79 -2.55
CA GLY A 154 -9.56 7.42 -1.14
C GLY A 154 -8.10 7.34 -0.73
N MET A 155 -7.25 6.69 -1.53
CA MET A 155 -5.81 6.59 -1.30
C MET A 155 -5.13 7.96 -1.30
N THR A 156 -5.51 8.84 -2.21
CA THR A 156 -4.96 10.21 -2.31
C THR A 156 -5.34 11.05 -1.10
N LEU A 157 -6.62 11.01 -0.71
CA LEU A 157 -7.12 11.70 0.47
C LEU A 157 -6.49 11.16 1.77
N HIS A 158 -6.32 9.84 1.87
CA HIS A 158 -5.68 9.20 3.02
C HIS A 158 -4.21 9.65 3.17
N ARG A 159 -3.44 9.66 2.08
CA ARG A 159 -2.06 10.18 2.07
C ARG A 159 -1.98 11.66 2.44
N ALA A 160 -2.98 12.45 2.06
CA ALA A 160 -3.09 13.86 2.44
C ALA A 160 -3.61 14.09 3.89
N GLY A 161 -3.84 13.02 4.67
CA GLY A 161 -4.36 13.11 6.04
C GLY A 161 -5.85 13.48 6.16
N LYS A 162 -6.58 13.53 5.03
CA LYS A 162 -8.02 13.82 4.98
C LYS A 162 -8.84 12.53 5.18
N PHE A 163 -8.74 11.95 6.38
CA PHE A 163 -9.20 10.59 6.65
C PHE A 163 -10.73 10.42 6.56
N GLU A 164 -11.53 11.42 6.95
CA GLU A 164 -13.00 11.39 6.82
C GLU A 164 -13.42 11.33 5.36
N ALA A 165 -12.82 12.16 4.52
CA ALA A 165 -13.11 12.17 3.08
C ALA A 165 -12.63 10.87 2.41
N ALA A 166 -11.46 10.36 2.81
CA ALA A 166 -10.96 9.06 2.36
C ALA A 166 -11.91 7.92 2.74
N LEU A 167 -12.47 7.95 3.96
CA LEU A 167 -13.44 6.97 4.43
C LEU A 167 -14.71 6.94 3.56
N VAL A 168 -15.21 8.11 3.14
CA VAL A 168 -16.36 8.20 2.23
C VAL A 168 -16.03 7.54 0.89
N ALA A 169 -14.88 7.85 0.29
CA ALA A 169 -14.45 7.29 -0.98
C ALA A 169 -14.25 5.77 -0.92
N PHE A 170 -13.57 5.27 0.11
CA PHE A 170 -13.40 3.82 0.31
C PHE A 170 -14.70 3.09 0.60
N THR A 171 -15.64 3.74 1.29
CA THR A 171 -16.97 3.16 1.54
C THR A 171 -17.72 2.97 0.23
N ARG A 172 -17.68 3.95 -0.68
CA ARG A 172 -18.27 3.82 -2.02
C ARG A 172 -17.69 2.64 -2.79
N ALA A 173 -16.36 2.48 -2.80
CA ALA A 173 -15.72 1.35 -3.45
C ALA A 173 -16.17 0.01 -2.84
N ALA A 174 -16.22 -0.09 -1.51
CA ALA A 174 -16.57 -1.31 -0.79
C ALA A 174 -18.06 -1.69 -0.88
N GLU A 175 -18.96 -0.71 -1.03
CA GLU A 175 -20.39 -0.94 -1.23
C GLU A 175 -20.69 -1.51 -2.63
N THR A 176 -19.90 -1.13 -3.63
CA THR A 176 -20.09 -1.56 -5.01
C THR A 176 -19.58 -2.98 -5.24
N ILE A 177 -18.40 -3.31 -4.70
CA ILE A 177 -17.79 -4.65 -4.84
C ILE A 177 -17.30 -5.12 -3.47
N GLN A 178 -17.75 -6.30 -3.05
CA GLN A 178 -17.26 -6.98 -1.85
C GLN A 178 -15.86 -7.53 -2.08
N ASN A 179 -14.85 -6.70 -1.78
CA ASN A 179 -13.44 -7.06 -1.92
C ASN A 179 -12.68 -6.69 -0.65
N PRO A 180 -11.89 -7.62 -0.07
CA PRO A 180 -11.09 -7.35 1.13
C PRO A 180 -10.17 -6.12 1.01
N ARG A 181 -9.65 -5.82 -0.19
CA ARG A 181 -8.79 -4.66 -0.45
C ARG A 181 -9.46 -3.34 -0.06
N TYR A 182 -10.73 -3.16 -0.43
CA TYR A 182 -11.45 -1.91 -0.14
C TYR A 182 -11.84 -1.81 1.33
N GLU A 183 -12.22 -2.93 1.94
CA GLU A 183 -12.50 -2.97 3.37
C GLU A 183 -11.23 -2.70 4.20
N MET A 184 -10.06 -3.21 3.79
CA MET A 184 -8.79 -2.89 4.44
C MET A 184 -8.42 -1.41 4.34
N ALA A 185 -8.61 -0.79 3.18
CA ALA A 185 -8.37 0.63 2.97
C ALA A 185 -9.32 1.50 3.83
N ARG A 186 -10.60 1.11 3.91
CA ARG A 186 -11.60 1.71 4.78
C ARG A 186 -11.21 1.61 6.25
N ALA A 187 -10.78 0.43 6.69
CA ALA A 187 -10.32 0.19 8.06
C ALA A 187 -9.08 1.03 8.40
N ALA A 188 -8.15 1.22 7.46
CA ALA A 188 -6.98 2.07 7.68
C ALA A 188 -7.38 3.53 7.96
N SER A 189 -8.36 4.08 7.24
CA SER A 189 -8.88 5.42 7.50
C SER A 189 -9.59 5.52 8.86
N LEU A 190 -10.39 4.51 9.22
CA LEU A 190 -11.03 4.43 10.53
C LEU A 190 -10.00 4.36 11.69
N GLN A 191 -8.91 3.60 11.49
CA GLN A 191 -7.81 3.55 12.46
C GLN A 191 -7.12 4.91 12.63
N ALA A 192 -6.88 5.62 11.52
CA ALA A 192 -6.29 6.96 11.55
C ALA A 192 -7.17 7.98 12.27
N LEU A 193 -8.51 7.80 12.18
CA LEU A 193 -9.51 8.61 12.90
C LEU A 193 -9.69 8.19 14.38
N GLY A 194 -9.03 7.13 14.84
CA GLY A 194 -9.23 6.58 16.17
C GLY A 194 -10.55 5.81 16.37
N ARG A 195 -11.34 5.61 15.30
CA ARG A 195 -12.63 4.90 15.30
C ARG A 195 -12.40 3.38 15.29
N LEU A 196 -11.69 2.88 16.31
CA LEU A 196 -11.19 1.51 16.35
C LEU A 196 -12.27 0.44 16.35
N GLY A 197 -13.41 0.68 17.01
CA GLY A 197 -14.54 -0.26 17.02
C GLY A 197 -15.09 -0.52 15.64
N GLU A 198 -15.31 0.55 14.87
CA GLU A 198 -15.77 0.44 13.48
C GLU A 198 -14.72 -0.22 12.57
N ALA A 199 -13.42 0.07 12.81
CA ALA A 199 -12.35 -0.61 12.10
C ALA A 199 -12.35 -2.11 12.35
N VAL A 200 -12.63 -2.56 13.58
CA VAL A 200 -12.78 -3.98 13.94
C VAL A 200 -13.91 -4.63 13.14
N ASP A 201 -15.08 -3.99 13.06
CA ASP A 201 -16.22 -4.54 12.32
C ASP A 201 -15.93 -4.68 10.82
N VAL A 202 -15.31 -3.67 10.24
CA VAL A 202 -14.86 -3.67 8.83
C VAL A 202 -13.83 -4.77 8.58
N LEU A 203 -12.85 -4.93 9.48
CA LEU A 203 -11.81 -5.97 9.36
C LEU A 203 -12.37 -7.38 9.57
N ARG A 204 -13.38 -7.55 10.44
CA ARG A 204 -14.11 -8.83 10.56
C ARG A 204 -14.81 -9.20 9.26
N LYS A 205 -15.41 -8.22 8.57
CA LYS A 205 -15.99 -8.43 7.24
C LYS A 205 -14.90 -8.79 6.22
N ALA A 206 -13.80 -8.06 6.17
CA ALA A 206 -12.66 -8.40 5.29
C ALA A 206 -12.12 -9.81 5.55
N ARG A 207 -12.01 -10.21 6.83
CA ARG A 207 -11.61 -11.56 7.22
C ARG A 207 -12.59 -12.64 6.74
N SER A 208 -13.89 -12.38 6.77
CA SER A 208 -14.88 -13.35 6.26
C SER A 208 -14.74 -13.57 4.75
N LEU A 209 -14.33 -12.56 3.99
CA LEU A 209 -14.05 -12.65 2.56
C LEU A 209 -12.73 -13.37 2.26
N LEU A 210 -11.71 -13.22 3.12
CA LEU A 210 -10.38 -13.81 2.94
C LEU A 210 -9.79 -14.31 4.28
N PRO A 211 -10.25 -15.47 4.80
CA PRO A 211 -9.95 -15.94 6.15
C PRO A 211 -8.46 -16.20 6.44
N GLY A 212 -7.68 -16.55 5.41
CA GLY A 212 -6.24 -16.86 5.52
C GLY A 212 -5.30 -15.67 5.38
N ASN A 213 -5.83 -14.45 5.21
CA ASN A 213 -4.99 -13.29 4.98
C ASN A 213 -4.33 -12.80 6.28
N THR A 214 -3.00 -12.80 6.28
CA THR A 214 -2.17 -12.44 7.43
C THR A 214 -2.25 -10.96 7.78
N ASP A 215 -2.39 -10.08 6.77
CA ASP A 215 -2.44 -8.63 6.99
C ASP A 215 -3.77 -8.21 7.62
N ILE A 216 -4.87 -8.82 7.20
CA ILE A 216 -6.19 -8.59 7.81
C ILE A 216 -6.16 -9.05 9.28
N ALA A 217 -5.64 -10.26 9.55
CA ALA A 217 -5.54 -10.78 10.90
C ALA A 217 -4.67 -9.88 11.80
N LEU A 218 -3.53 -9.41 11.28
CA LEU A 218 -2.63 -8.52 12.00
C LEU A 218 -3.29 -7.17 12.31
N GLN A 219 -3.96 -6.55 11.33
CA GLN A 219 -4.66 -5.29 11.54
C GLN A 219 -5.82 -5.44 12.54
N LEU A 220 -6.61 -6.51 12.42
CA LEU A 220 -7.71 -6.81 13.34
C LEU A 220 -7.18 -7.00 14.77
N ALA A 221 -6.14 -7.81 14.96
CA ALA A 221 -5.54 -8.02 16.27
C ALA A 221 -4.97 -6.72 16.87
N ARG A 222 -4.36 -5.86 16.06
CA ARG A 222 -3.86 -4.55 16.52
C ARG A 222 -4.98 -3.61 16.95
N CYS A 223 -6.11 -3.59 16.24
CA CYS A 223 -7.28 -2.80 16.64
C CYS A 223 -7.88 -3.32 17.96
N LEU A 224 -8.07 -4.63 18.07
CA LEU A 224 -8.57 -5.28 19.30
C LEU A 224 -7.64 -5.02 20.49
N HIS A 225 -6.32 -5.12 20.27
CA HIS A 225 -5.31 -4.82 21.28
C HIS A 225 -5.41 -3.36 21.79
N LYS A 226 -5.51 -2.38 20.86
CA LYS A 226 -5.68 -0.96 21.23
C LYS A 226 -7.00 -0.69 21.97
N LEU A 227 -8.03 -1.47 21.72
CA LEU A 227 -9.31 -1.41 22.46
C LEU A 227 -9.23 -2.10 23.82
N GLY A 228 -8.14 -2.79 24.15
CA GLY A 228 -7.99 -3.57 25.38
C GLY A 228 -8.65 -4.95 25.31
N GLU A 229 -9.19 -5.35 24.16
CA GLU A 229 -9.79 -6.67 23.93
C GLU A 229 -8.72 -7.74 23.74
N LEU A 230 -7.86 -7.93 24.78
CA LEU A 230 -6.65 -8.76 24.68
C LEU A 230 -6.95 -10.22 24.34
N ALA A 231 -8.02 -10.79 24.92
CA ALA A 231 -8.40 -12.18 24.66
C ALA A 231 -8.82 -12.39 23.19
N ALA A 232 -9.59 -11.45 22.62
CA ALA A 232 -10.01 -11.53 21.23
C ALA A 232 -8.82 -11.31 20.27
N ALA A 233 -7.92 -10.36 20.58
CA ALA A 233 -6.71 -10.13 19.82
C ALA A 233 -5.79 -11.35 19.81
N ARG A 234 -5.61 -12.00 20.97
CA ARG A 234 -4.84 -13.23 21.11
C ARG A 234 -5.42 -14.36 20.28
N ALA A 235 -6.71 -14.63 20.41
CA ALA A 235 -7.40 -15.68 19.66
C ALA A 235 -7.30 -15.48 18.14
N GLU A 236 -7.38 -14.24 17.65
CA GLU A 236 -7.22 -13.96 16.22
C GLU A 236 -5.83 -14.31 15.70
N LEU A 237 -4.77 -13.97 16.46
CA LEU A 237 -3.41 -14.31 16.07
C LEU A 237 -3.10 -15.79 16.21
N GLU A 238 -3.61 -16.47 17.26
CA GLU A 238 -3.46 -17.92 17.42
C GLU A 238 -4.08 -18.66 16.22
N ARG A 239 -5.26 -18.23 15.79
CA ARG A 239 -5.94 -18.83 14.63
C ARG A 239 -5.09 -18.75 13.36
N ILE A 240 -4.46 -17.61 13.07
CA ILE A 240 -3.68 -17.45 11.84
C ILE A 240 -2.30 -18.11 11.96
N LEU A 241 -1.68 -18.10 13.16
CA LEU A 241 -0.40 -18.75 13.41
C LEU A 241 -0.48 -20.27 13.35
N ALA A 242 -1.65 -20.85 13.70
CA ALA A 242 -1.91 -22.30 13.57
C ALA A 242 -1.85 -22.77 12.10
N SER A 243 -2.06 -21.90 11.12
CA SER A 243 -1.95 -22.21 9.70
C SER A 243 -0.52 -22.14 9.13
N ASN A 244 0.51 -22.20 9.98
CA ASN A 244 1.95 -22.09 9.61
C ASN A 244 2.34 -20.77 8.95
N ALA A 245 1.68 -19.68 9.29
CA ALA A 245 2.07 -18.34 8.82
C ALA A 245 3.44 -17.95 9.39
N ALA A 246 4.49 -18.07 8.59
CA ALA A 246 5.87 -17.71 8.95
C ALA A 246 6.07 -16.20 8.82
N SER A 247 5.46 -15.39 9.69
CA SER A 247 5.58 -13.93 9.69
C SER A 247 6.14 -13.42 11.01
N ALA A 248 7.29 -12.76 10.97
CA ALA A 248 7.89 -12.12 12.14
C ALA A 248 6.95 -11.07 12.75
N ASN A 249 6.20 -10.34 11.92
CA ASN A 249 5.25 -9.32 12.38
C ASN A 249 4.07 -9.91 13.18
N LEU A 250 3.57 -11.09 12.77
CA LEU A 250 2.51 -11.79 13.50
C LEU A 250 3.01 -12.29 14.85
N TRP A 251 4.18 -12.94 14.89
CA TRP A 251 4.79 -13.42 16.14
C TRP A 251 5.13 -12.26 17.07
N PHE A 252 5.62 -11.15 16.53
CA PHE A 252 5.89 -9.95 17.34
C PHE A 252 4.61 -9.35 17.94
N ALA A 253 3.56 -9.21 17.16
CA ALA A 253 2.26 -8.73 17.65
C ALA A 253 1.66 -9.69 18.71
N TYR A 254 1.77 -10.99 18.48
CA TYR A 254 1.35 -11.99 19.47
C TYR A 254 2.14 -11.87 20.78
N GLY A 255 3.45 -11.65 20.69
CA GLY A 255 4.30 -11.41 21.85
C GLY A 255 3.87 -10.19 22.66
N LEU A 256 3.55 -9.07 21.99
CA LEU A 256 3.02 -7.86 22.65
C LEU A 256 1.71 -8.14 23.38
N ILE A 257 0.77 -8.81 22.73
CA ILE A 257 -0.53 -9.15 23.34
C ILE A 257 -0.36 -10.09 24.55
N CYS A 258 0.51 -11.11 24.45
CA CYS A 258 0.81 -11.99 25.58
C CYS A 258 1.45 -11.23 26.74
N GLN A 259 2.37 -10.30 26.47
CA GLN A 259 3.00 -9.47 27.49
C GLN A 259 1.98 -8.60 28.20
N ASP A 260 1.07 -7.92 27.48
CA ASP A 260 0.02 -7.09 28.06
C ASP A 260 -1.06 -7.93 28.78
N SER A 261 -1.25 -9.19 28.35
CA SER A 261 -2.07 -10.20 29.04
C SER A 261 -1.42 -10.79 30.29
N ARG A 262 -0.22 -10.31 30.68
CA ARG A 262 0.58 -10.83 31.81
C ARG A 262 0.97 -12.31 31.67
N ASP A 263 1.19 -12.78 30.45
CA ASP A 263 1.71 -14.12 30.14
C ASP A 263 3.13 -14.01 29.57
N PRO A 264 4.16 -13.76 30.44
CA PRO A 264 5.52 -13.55 29.98
C PRO A 264 6.13 -14.80 29.33
N MET A 265 5.67 -16.01 29.67
CA MET A 265 6.18 -17.26 29.08
C MET A 265 5.75 -17.40 27.62
N ALA A 266 4.49 -17.15 27.32
CA ALA A 266 4.00 -17.12 25.94
C ALA A 266 4.67 -15.98 25.15
N ALA A 267 4.86 -14.79 25.74
CA ALA A 267 5.57 -13.68 25.14
C ALA A 267 7.03 -14.00 24.78
N ILE A 268 7.78 -14.64 25.69
CA ILE A 268 9.16 -15.12 25.44
C ILE A 268 9.20 -16.06 24.23
N THR A 269 8.27 -17.02 24.18
CA THR A 269 8.19 -17.96 23.06
C THR A 269 7.93 -17.21 21.74
N ALA A 270 7.01 -16.27 21.74
CA ALA A 270 6.67 -15.46 20.58
C ALA A 270 7.84 -14.59 20.10
N TYR A 271 8.51 -13.89 21.00
CA TYR A 271 9.67 -13.06 20.64
C TYR A 271 10.86 -13.88 20.16
N ARG A 272 11.08 -15.07 20.71
CA ARG A 272 12.11 -16.01 20.19
C ARG A 272 11.77 -16.44 18.74
N ARG A 273 10.49 -16.72 18.44
CA ARG A 273 10.05 -17.01 17.07
C ARG A 273 10.21 -15.80 16.16
N THR A 274 9.89 -14.60 16.63
CA THR A 274 10.15 -13.34 15.90
C THR A 274 11.62 -13.23 15.55
N LEU A 275 12.51 -13.42 16.51
CA LEU A 275 13.96 -13.27 16.32
C LEU A 275 14.60 -14.40 15.50
N HIS A 276 13.98 -15.57 15.47
CA HIS A 276 14.35 -16.62 14.52
C HIS A 276 14.07 -16.22 13.06
N LEU A 277 12.97 -15.50 12.81
CA LEU A 277 12.58 -15.02 11.48
C LEU A 277 13.23 -13.69 11.12
N SER A 278 13.50 -12.83 12.10
CA SER A 278 14.10 -11.50 11.94
C SER A 278 15.07 -11.21 13.07
N PRO A 279 16.33 -11.70 12.98
CA PRO A 279 17.31 -11.62 14.06
C PRO A 279 17.74 -10.19 14.43
N GLU A 280 17.52 -9.23 13.52
CA GLU A 280 17.96 -7.84 13.68
C GLU A 280 16.83 -6.91 14.17
N LEU A 281 15.70 -7.45 14.61
CA LEU A 281 14.62 -6.64 15.16
C LEU A 281 14.94 -6.24 16.60
N ALA A 282 15.53 -5.05 16.77
CA ALA A 282 15.98 -4.54 18.08
C ALA A 282 14.84 -4.47 19.11
N GLU A 283 13.63 -4.08 18.69
CA GLU A 283 12.43 -4.03 19.54
C GLU A 283 12.07 -5.40 20.13
N ALA A 284 12.22 -6.47 19.34
CA ALA A 284 11.95 -7.83 19.82
C ALA A 284 12.98 -8.27 20.86
N HIS A 285 14.25 -7.90 20.70
CA HIS A 285 15.28 -8.14 21.72
C HIS A 285 14.99 -7.38 23.02
N VAL A 286 14.55 -6.11 22.95
CA VAL A 286 14.16 -5.33 24.14
C VAL A 286 12.99 -6.01 24.87
N ASN A 287 11.93 -6.35 24.16
CA ASN A 287 10.73 -6.93 24.75
C ASN A 287 10.99 -8.35 25.30
N LEU A 288 11.81 -9.15 24.60
CA LEU A 288 12.29 -10.44 25.11
C LEU A 288 13.06 -10.27 26.41
N GLY A 289 13.98 -9.29 26.48
CA GLY A 289 14.73 -8.99 27.69
C GLY A 289 13.82 -8.60 28.87
N ILE A 290 12.80 -7.79 28.63
CA ILE A 290 11.80 -7.41 29.64
C ILE A 290 11.05 -8.64 30.18
N CYS A 291 10.59 -9.51 29.30
CA CYS A 291 9.86 -10.73 29.72
C CYS A 291 10.79 -11.73 30.46
N LEU A 292 12.03 -11.91 30.02
CA LEU A 292 13.02 -12.75 30.70
C LEU A 292 13.35 -12.20 32.08
N GLN A 293 13.46 -10.90 32.26
CA GLN A 293 13.65 -10.27 33.55
C GLN A 293 12.45 -10.49 34.49
N GLN A 294 11.22 -10.39 33.97
CA GLN A 294 9.99 -10.67 34.73
C GLN A 294 9.94 -12.11 35.22
N THR A 295 10.46 -13.06 34.47
CA THR A 295 10.53 -14.47 34.83
C THR A 295 11.76 -14.82 35.69
N GLY A 296 12.68 -13.88 35.91
CA GLY A 296 13.85 -14.02 36.76
C GLY A 296 15.12 -14.51 36.06
N ASP A 297 15.10 -14.69 34.74
CA ASP A 297 16.28 -15.02 33.95
C ASP A 297 17.07 -13.73 33.58
N ILE A 298 17.76 -13.19 34.58
CA ILE A 298 18.46 -11.93 34.44
C ILE A 298 19.63 -12.03 33.44
N ALA A 299 20.30 -13.21 33.39
CA ALA A 299 21.45 -13.41 32.50
C ALA A 299 21.00 -13.33 31.01
N ALA A 300 19.94 -14.07 30.66
CA ALA A 300 19.39 -14.02 29.31
C ALA A 300 18.75 -12.65 28.98
N ALA A 301 18.15 -11.97 29.96
CA ALA A 301 17.63 -10.62 29.80
C ALA A 301 18.76 -9.63 29.40
N LYS A 302 19.87 -9.62 30.13
CA LYS A 302 21.04 -8.78 29.82
C LYS A 302 21.64 -9.09 28.43
N ALA A 303 21.73 -10.35 28.06
CA ALA A 303 22.20 -10.74 26.73
C ALA A 303 21.29 -10.20 25.61
N SER A 304 19.96 -10.28 25.81
CA SER A 304 18.97 -9.74 24.88
C SER A 304 19.05 -8.21 24.79
N PHE A 305 19.14 -7.52 25.92
CA PHE A 305 19.32 -6.06 25.96
C PHE A 305 20.63 -5.62 25.29
N GLY A 306 21.73 -6.33 25.53
CA GLY A 306 23.01 -6.07 24.88
C GLY A 306 22.93 -6.24 23.35
N ARG A 307 22.19 -7.25 22.87
CA ARG A 307 21.96 -7.42 21.44
C ARG A 307 21.11 -6.27 20.85
N ALA A 308 20.05 -5.86 21.53
CA ALA A 308 19.22 -4.73 21.11
C ALA A 308 20.06 -3.44 20.99
N MET A 309 20.90 -3.15 21.98
CA MET A 309 21.73 -1.97 22.01
C MET A 309 22.81 -1.95 20.91
N ARG A 310 23.39 -3.11 20.56
CA ARG A 310 24.32 -3.24 19.42
C ARG A 310 23.63 -2.99 18.08
N LEU A 311 22.37 -3.41 17.95
CA LEU A 311 21.57 -3.18 16.73
C LEU A 311 21.09 -1.72 16.61
N ARG A 312 20.66 -1.14 17.74
CA ARG A 312 20.14 0.23 17.78
C ARG A 312 20.45 0.87 19.15
N SER A 313 21.37 1.81 19.16
CA SER A 313 21.85 2.49 20.39
C SER A 313 20.76 3.32 21.09
N ASP A 314 19.72 3.79 20.37
CA ASP A 314 18.58 4.53 20.92
C ASP A 314 17.66 3.67 21.81
N THR A 315 17.81 2.34 21.78
CA THR A 315 17.08 1.42 22.69
C THR A 315 17.53 1.53 24.13
N PHE A 316 18.70 2.11 24.41
CA PHE A 316 19.27 2.21 25.76
C PHE A 316 18.32 2.86 26.77
N GLY A 317 17.62 3.92 26.42
CA GLY A 317 16.66 4.60 27.31
C GLY A 317 15.56 3.67 27.80
N ARG A 318 14.97 2.89 26.93
CA ARG A 318 13.93 1.88 27.28
C ARG A 318 14.49 0.77 28.16
N ILE A 319 15.69 0.30 27.88
CA ILE A 319 16.37 -0.73 28.67
C ILE A 319 16.67 -0.22 30.08
N ALA A 320 17.18 1.02 30.20
CA ALA A 320 17.48 1.64 31.48
C ALA A 320 16.23 1.87 32.36
N GLN A 321 15.07 2.10 31.73
CA GLN A 321 13.79 2.18 32.43
C GLN A 321 13.23 0.80 32.83
N ALA A 322 13.44 -0.22 32.01
CA ALA A 322 12.92 -1.56 32.27
C ALA A 322 13.67 -2.30 33.41
N LEU A 323 14.99 -2.13 33.50
CA LEU A 323 15.82 -2.85 34.47
C LEU A 323 15.41 -2.66 35.94
N PRO A 324 15.13 -1.45 36.46
CA PRO A 324 14.71 -1.26 37.85
C PRO A 324 13.21 -1.59 38.08
N ALA A 325 12.41 -1.70 37.04
CA ALA A 325 10.95 -1.84 37.18
C ALA A 325 10.49 -3.25 37.58
N ALA A 326 11.36 -4.25 37.48
CA ALA A 326 11.00 -5.65 37.83
C ALA A 326 11.33 -5.97 39.30
N PRO A 327 10.58 -6.89 39.95
CA PRO A 327 10.83 -7.30 41.35
C PRO A 327 12.23 -7.87 41.61
N ARG A 328 12.89 -8.36 40.58
CA ARG A 328 14.28 -8.87 40.61
C ARG A 328 15.20 -8.10 39.66
N GLY A 329 14.87 -6.83 39.39
CA GLY A 329 15.69 -5.96 38.56
C GLY A 329 16.96 -5.47 39.27
N GLU A 330 17.89 -4.98 38.49
CA GLU A 330 19.10 -4.30 39.01
C GLU A 330 18.93 -2.80 38.88
N LEU A 331 19.19 -2.08 39.98
CA LEU A 331 19.24 -0.62 39.98
C LEU A 331 20.65 -0.17 39.60
N TRP A 332 20.77 0.56 38.52
CA TRP A 332 21.99 1.15 38.04
C TRP A 332 21.97 2.67 38.28
N LEU A 333 22.85 3.14 39.17
CA LEU A 333 23.02 4.58 39.46
C LEU A 333 23.94 5.26 38.47
N ASP A 334 24.76 4.49 37.72
CA ASP A 334 25.72 4.97 36.72
C ASP A 334 25.35 4.40 35.35
N SER A 335 24.86 5.26 34.44
CA SER A 335 24.47 4.89 33.08
C SER A 335 25.62 4.40 32.21
N GLU A 336 26.85 4.90 32.43
CA GLU A 336 28.05 4.46 31.71
C GLU A 336 28.46 3.05 32.14
N ARG A 337 28.35 2.75 33.41
CA ARG A 337 28.60 1.40 33.93
C ARG A 337 27.58 0.41 33.41
N LEU A 338 26.31 0.82 33.32
CA LEU A 338 25.27 0.00 32.71
C LEU A 338 25.57 -0.26 31.23
N ARG A 339 25.89 0.78 30.45
CA ARG A 339 26.25 0.61 29.03
C ARG A 339 27.42 -0.37 28.86
N ARG A 340 28.47 -0.26 29.67
CA ARG A 340 29.60 -1.19 29.62
C ARG A 340 29.18 -2.63 29.95
N SER A 341 28.31 -2.82 30.93
CA SER A 341 27.77 -4.15 31.30
C SER A 341 26.90 -4.78 30.21
N LEU A 342 26.26 -3.97 29.37
CA LEU A 342 25.41 -4.46 28.26
C LEU A 342 26.22 -4.65 26.96
N ALA A 343 27.34 -3.98 26.81
CA ALA A 343 28.21 -4.05 25.62
C ALA A 343 29.13 -5.28 25.61
N GLY A 344 29.55 -5.76 26.80
CA GLY A 344 30.39 -6.93 27.00
C GLY A 344 29.66 -8.22 26.79
#